data_7294cc1efe3df192f5a579719df41fb2
#
_entry.id   7294cc1efe3df192f5a579719df41fb2
#
_cell.length_a   1.000
_cell.length_b   1.000
_cell.length_c   1.000
_cell.angle_alpha   90.00
_cell.angle_beta   90.00
_cell.angle_gamma   90.00
#
_symmetry.space_group_name_H-M   'P 1'
#
loop_
_entity.id
_entity.type
_entity.pdbx_description
1 polymer ?
#
loop_
_entity_poly.entity_id
_entity_poly.type
_entity_poly.pdbx_seq_one_letter_code
_entity_poly.pdbx_strand_id
1 'polypeptide(L)'
;MTATEHSGPYGYSAKKDQLQKRLSRIEGQVRGLSRMVDEDRYCIDILTQISAVQKAVDAVALQLLDDHVRHCVIGSSGTTQSERTDELMAAVGRLVKA
;
A
#
# COMPACT_ATOMS: atom_id res chain seq x y z
N MET A 1 10.70 -9.91 -16.59
CA MET A 1 9.28 -9.75 -16.47
C MET A 1 8.85 -8.42 -17.06
N THR A 2 7.85 -8.43 -17.87
CA THR A 2 7.41 -7.23 -18.56
C THR A 2 6.25 -6.58 -17.83
N ALA A 3 6.11 -5.27 -17.99
CA ALA A 3 5.02 -4.54 -17.39
C ALA A 3 3.65 -5.03 -17.88
N THR A 4 3.58 -5.59 -19.07
CA THR A 4 2.33 -6.09 -19.64
C THR A 4 1.76 -7.26 -18.87
N GLU A 5 2.60 -8.01 -18.17
CA GLU A 5 2.13 -9.13 -17.37
C GLU A 5 1.24 -8.67 -16.22
N HIS A 6 1.33 -7.40 -15.86
CA HIS A 6 0.58 -6.84 -14.75
C HIS A 6 -0.59 -5.99 -15.20
N SER A 7 -0.75 -5.79 -16.52
CA SER A 7 -1.86 -5.00 -17.02
C SER A 7 -3.13 -5.84 -16.97
N GLY A 8 -4.21 -5.28 -16.50
CA GLY A 8 -5.53 -5.87 -16.57
C GLY A 8 -5.90 -6.83 -15.46
N PRO A 9 -5.07 -7.83 -15.08
CA PRO A 9 -5.54 -8.78 -14.04
C PRO A 9 -5.60 -8.20 -12.65
N TYR A 10 -4.84 -7.14 -12.36
CA TYR A 10 -4.79 -6.53 -11.03
C TYR A 10 -5.19 -5.07 -11.11
N GLY A 11 -6.05 -4.64 -10.18
CA GLY A 11 -6.65 -3.32 -10.20
C GLY A 11 -5.67 -2.15 -10.16
N TYR A 12 -4.50 -2.33 -9.54
CA TYR A 12 -3.52 -1.25 -9.41
C TYR A 12 -2.65 -1.04 -10.65
N SER A 13 -2.76 -1.91 -11.66
CA SER A 13 -1.86 -1.87 -12.81
C SER A 13 -1.86 -0.52 -13.54
N ALA A 14 -3.00 0.13 -13.63
CA ALA A 14 -3.13 1.42 -14.31
C ALA A 14 -2.43 2.56 -13.57
N LYS A 15 -2.20 2.40 -12.26
CA LYS A 15 -1.59 3.41 -11.40
C LYS A 15 -0.25 2.98 -10.84
N LYS A 16 0.37 2.02 -11.48
CA LYS A 16 1.62 1.42 -11.01
C LYS A 16 2.71 2.46 -10.79
N ASP A 17 2.89 3.37 -11.74
CA ASP A 17 3.92 4.40 -11.63
C ASP A 17 3.69 5.31 -10.43
N GLN A 18 2.45 5.68 -10.17
CA GLN A 18 2.10 6.52 -9.04
C GLN A 18 2.38 5.80 -7.71
N LEU A 19 2.02 4.53 -7.64
CA LEU A 19 2.31 3.71 -6.47
C LEU A 19 3.81 3.56 -6.23
N GLN A 20 4.56 3.34 -7.31
CA GLN A 20 6.02 3.22 -7.23
C GLN A 20 6.66 4.50 -6.69
N LYS A 21 6.19 5.66 -7.15
CA LYS A 21 6.69 6.95 -6.68
C LYS A 21 6.41 7.17 -5.20
N ARG A 22 5.21 6.78 -4.75
CA ARG A 22 4.85 6.88 -3.34
C ARG A 22 5.72 5.97 -2.48
N LEU A 23 5.93 4.73 -2.94
CA LEU A 23 6.77 3.78 -2.21
C LEU A 23 8.23 4.22 -2.16
N SER A 24 8.75 4.82 -3.24
CA SER A 24 10.10 5.38 -3.24
C SER A 24 10.25 6.50 -2.22
N ARG A 25 9.24 7.34 -2.09
CA ARG A 25 9.25 8.41 -1.09
C ARG A 25 9.25 7.83 0.32
N ILE A 26 8.45 6.81 0.55
CA ILE A 26 8.38 6.11 1.85
C ILE A 26 9.73 5.49 2.18
N GLU A 27 10.36 4.87 1.19
CA GLU A 27 11.69 4.30 1.38
C GLU A 27 12.69 5.36 1.84
N GLY A 28 12.66 6.54 1.22
CA GLY A 28 13.50 7.66 1.62
C GLY A 28 13.20 8.13 3.04
N GLN A 29 11.92 8.14 3.43
CA GLN A 29 11.52 8.52 4.78
C GLN A 29 12.02 7.50 5.82
N VAL A 30 12.00 6.22 5.48
CA VAL A 30 12.52 5.19 6.37
C VAL A 30 14.04 5.33 6.54
N ARG A 31 14.75 5.62 5.45
CA ARG A 31 16.19 5.89 5.55
C ARG A 31 16.46 7.11 6.42
N GLY A 32 15.60 8.12 6.33
CA GLY A 32 15.66 9.31 7.18
C GLY A 32 15.52 8.98 8.66
N LEU A 33 14.62 8.04 8.99
CA LEU A 33 14.47 7.56 10.37
C LEU A 33 15.75 6.91 10.88
N SER A 34 16.36 6.08 10.05
CA SER A 34 17.61 5.43 10.41
C SER A 34 18.72 6.47 10.71
N ARG A 35 18.78 7.53 9.92
CA ARG A 35 19.73 8.62 10.12
C ARG A 35 19.45 9.34 11.42
N MET A 36 18.17 9.62 11.71
CA MET A 36 17.80 10.30 12.97
C MET A 36 18.25 9.51 14.19
N VAL A 37 18.08 8.18 14.14
CA VAL A 37 18.54 7.31 15.23
C VAL A 37 20.05 7.35 15.35
N ASP A 38 20.74 7.31 14.22
CA ASP A 38 22.21 7.36 14.19
C ASP A 38 22.74 8.66 14.76
N GLU A 39 22.01 9.76 14.55
CA GLU A 39 22.38 11.09 15.01
C GLU A 39 21.89 11.41 16.43
N ASP A 40 21.33 10.42 17.10
CA ASP A 40 20.78 10.59 18.45
C ASP A 40 19.76 11.72 18.55
N ARG A 41 18.90 11.82 17.54
CA ARG A 41 17.86 12.85 17.54
C ARG A 41 16.86 12.60 18.66
N TYR A 42 16.20 13.66 19.09
CA TYR A 42 15.20 13.59 20.15
C TYR A 42 14.11 12.58 19.81
N CYS A 43 13.78 11.68 20.73
CA CYS A 43 12.89 10.56 20.44
C CYS A 43 11.48 10.99 20.03
N ILE A 44 10.97 12.10 20.54
CA ILE A 44 9.64 12.57 20.12
C ILE A 44 9.65 12.99 18.65
N ASP A 45 10.76 13.57 18.18
CA ASP A 45 10.87 13.92 16.76
C ASP A 45 10.87 12.66 15.88
N ILE A 46 11.55 11.62 16.34
CA ILE A 46 11.58 10.34 15.61
C ILE A 46 10.17 9.71 15.57
N LEU A 47 9.47 9.73 16.71
CA LEU A 47 8.11 9.20 16.77
C LEU A 47 7.17 9.98 15.85
N THR A 48 7.33 11.28 15.76
CA THR A 48 6.55 12.12 14.86
C THR A 48 6.79 11.72 13.40
N GLN A 49 8.04 11.46 13.04
CA GLN A 49 8.36 11.01 11.69
C GLN A 49 7.82 9.61 11.42
N ILE A 50 7.85 8.72 12.40
CA ILE A 50 7.26 7.39 12.27
C ILE A 50 5.76 7.51 11.97
N SER A 51 5.07 8.40 12.67
CA SER A 51 3.65 8.63 12.42
C SER A 51 3.40 9.07 10.98
N ALA A 52 4.26 9.93 10.44
CA ALA A 52 4.17 10.37 9.05
C ALA A 52 4.37 9.22 8.07
N VAL A 53 5.33 8.34 8.35
CA VAL A 53 5.59 7.16 7.52
C VAL A 53 4.39 6.22 7.55
N GLN A 54 3.82 6.00 8.73
CA GLN A 54 2.63 5.15 8.86
C GLN A 54 1.47 5.68 8.02
N LYS A 55 1.24 6.98 8.05
CA LYS A 55 0.17 7.60 7.25
C LYS A 55 0.43 7.46 5.76
N ALA A 56 1.68 7.56 5.34
CA ALA A 56 2.05 7.40 3.95
C ALA A 56 1.83 5.96 3.48
N VAL A 57 2.18 4.98 4.32
CA VAL A 57 1.95 3.56 4.02
C VAL A 57 0.45 3.29 3.96
N ASP A 58 -0.32 3.83 4.89
CA ASP A 58 -1.77 3.69 4.89
C ASP A 58 -2.40 4.24 3.61
N ALA A 59 -1.89 5.35 3.11
CA ALA A 59 -2.39 5.92 1.86
C ALA A 59 -2.17 4.98 0.68
N VAL A 60 -1.02 4.31 0.63
CA VAL A 60 -0.76 3.30 -0.40
C VAL A 60 -1.70 2.12 -0.23
N ALA A 61 -1.89 1.65 1.00
CA ALA A 61 -2.78 0.53 1.28
C ALA A 61 -4.22 0.85 0.86
N LEU A 62 -4.69 2.04 1.16
CA LEU A 62 -6.04 2.47 0.80
C LEU A 62 -6.21 2.59 -0.71
N GLN A 63 -5.19 3.05 -1.41
CA GLN A 63 -5.23 3.13 -2.86
C GLN A 63 -5.30 1.75 -3.49
N LEU A 64 -4.48 0.81 -3.01
CA LEU A 64 -4.52 -0.58 -3.47
C LEU A 64 -5.88 -1.21 -3.18
N LEU A 65 -6.43 -0.96 -2.01
CA LEU A 65 -7.73 -1.47 -1.62
C LEU A 65 -8.82 -0.94 -2.54
N ASP A 66 -8.83 0.36 -2.80
CA ASP A 66 -9.81 0.99 -3.69
C ASP A 66 -9.71 0.40 -5.10
N ASP A 67 -8.51 0.28 -5.64
CA ASP A 67 -8.29 -0.28 -6.97
C ASP A 67 -8.72 -1.73 -7.03
N HIS A 68 -8.45 -2.49 -5.98
CA HIS A 68 -8.85 -3.90 -5.92
C HIS A 68 -10.37 -4.04 -5.93
N VAL A 69 -11.07 -3.23 -5.14
CA VAL A 69 -12.53 -3.28 -5.09
C VAL A 69 -13.11 -2.94 -6.47
N ARG A 70 -12.62 -1.88 -7.10
CA ARG A 70 -13.17 -1.44 -8.39
C ARG A 70 -12.91 -2.41 -9.53
N HIS A 71 -11.71 -2.98 -9.57
CA HIS A 71 -11.28 -3.74 -10.74
C HIS A 71 -11.32 -5.25 -10.54
N CYS A 72 -11.12 -5.71 -9.32
CA CYS A 72 -11.07 -7.15 -9.05
C CYS A 72 -12.33 -7.70 -8.43
N VAL A 73 -13.08 -6.90 -7.68
CA VAL A 73 -14.32 -7.33 -7.04
C VAL A 73 -15.52 -6.91 -7.87
N ILE A 74 -15.69 -5.61 -8.08
CA ILE A 74 -16.86 -5.09 -8.81
C ILE A 74 -16.83 -5.52 -10.28
N GLY A 75 -15.64 -5.57 -10.87
CA GLY A 75 -15.46 -5.97 -12.26
C GLY A 75 -15.63 -7.45 -12.54
N SER A 76 -15.79 -8.28 -11.51
CA SER A 76 -15.99 -9.71 -11.67
C SER A 76 -17.44 -10.10 -11.33
N SER A 77 -17.78 -11.35 -11.55
CA SER A 77 -19.13 -11.83 -11.31
C SER A 77 -19.12 -13.30 -10.88
N GLY A 78 -20.23 -13.76 -10.33
CA GLY A 78 -20.42 -15.14 -9.95
C GLY A 78 -19.42 -15.61 -8.88
N THR A 79 -18.90 -16.79 -9.06
CA THR A 79 -17.96 -17.41 -8.13
C THR A 79 -16.68 -16.59 -7.98
N THR A 80 -16.21 -16.04 -9.09
CA THR A 80 -14.99 -15.21 -9.09
C THR A 80 -15.18 -13.98 -8.19
N GLN A 81 -16.33 -13.34 -8.28
CA GLN A 81 -16.63 -12.18 -7.44
C GLN A 81 -16.63 -12.56 -5.96
N SER A 82 -17.22 -13.71 -5.63
CA SER A 82 -17.26 -14.20 -4.26
C SER A 82 -15.85 -14.48 -3.74
N GLU A 83 -15.01 -15.13 -4.55
CA GLU A 83 -13.63 -15.41 -4.18
C GLU A 83 -12.84 -14.12 -3.95
N ARG A 84 -13.02 -13.12 -4.82
CA ARG A 84 -12.34 -11.84 -4.68
C ARG A 84 -12.81 -11.10 -3.44
N THR A 85 -14.08 -11.21 -3.11
CA THR A 85 -14.64 -10.61 -1.90
C THR A 85 -14.03 -11.25 -0.65
N ASP A 86 -13.89 -12.57 -0.64
CA ASP A 86 -13.29 -13.28 0.48
C ASP A 86 -11.82 -12.88 0.67
N GLU A 87 -11.08 -12.78 -0.43
CA GLU A 87 -9.70 -12.32 -0.40
C GLU A 87 -9.61 -10.90 0.17
N LEU A 88 -10.52 -10.03 -0.26
CA LEU A 88 -10.57 -8.64 0.20
C LEU A 88 -10.81 -8.58 1.70
N MET A 89 -11.78 -9.33 2.20
CA MET A 89 -12.10 -9.31 3.62
C MET A 89 -10.95 -9.85 4.47
N ALA A 90 -10.25 -10.86 3.98
CA ALA A 90 -9.07 -11.36 4.66
C ALA A 90 -7.96 -10.31 4.71
N ALA A 91 -7.75 -9.58 3.61
CA ALA A 91 -6.74 -8.53 3.54
C ALA A 91 -7.07 -7.37 4.47
N VAL A 92 -8.34 -6.96 4.50
CA VAL A 92 -8.80 -5.90 5.42
C VAL A 92 -8.57 -6.32 6.86
N GLY A 93 -8.85 -7.57 7.20
CA GLY A 93 -8.63 -8.09 8.54
C GLY A 93 -7.16 -7.98 8.96
N ARG A 94 -6.24 -8.31 8.06
CA ARG A 94 -4.82 -8.19 8.34
C ARG A 94 -4.39 -6.73 8.52
N LEU A 95 -4.92 -5.84 7.71
CA LEU A 95 -4.60 -4.41 7.79
C LEU A 95 -5.07 -3.81 9.11
N VAL A 96 -6.26 -4.16 9.54
CA VAL A 96 -6.83 -3.65 10.80
C VAL A 96 -6.07 -4.18 12.02
N LYS A 97 -5.63 -5.42 11.98
CA LYS A 97 -4.88 -6.02 13.09
C LYS A 97 -3.46 -5.50 13.21
N ALA A 98 -2.90 -5.07 12.11
CA ALA A 98 -1.54 -4.52 12.13
C ALA A 98 -1.51 -3.22 12.92
#